data_4db70c3cdd5f53b061a6e9742eacc24f
#
_entry.id   4db70c3cdd5f53b061a6e9742eacc24f
#
_cell.length_a   1.000
_cell.length_b   1.000
_cell.length_c   1.000
_cell.angle_alpha   90.00
_cell.angle_beta   90.00
_cell.angle_gamma   90.00
#
_symmetry.space_group_name_H-M   'P 1'
#
loop_
_entity.id
_entity.type
_entity.pdbx_description
1 polymer ?
#
loop_
_entity_poly.entity_id
_entity_poly.type
_entity_poly.pdbx_seq_one_letter_code
_entity_poly.pdbx_strand_id
1 'polypeptide(L)'
;MNKFLGKSRKGFTLIELMIVVAIIGILAAIAIPNFIRFQLKAKTSEGKVNIAAIRTAEEAYFSEFGTYVAGSVSPATNGSTAKVPFVDVGGFGTIGWSPEGQVYFNYEVVISTNAVAYVADAGADIDGNGTDQAWGYVHPAPGGTTVGEDGTLGAIVCVGAGIPSGGNDVFNQVLPCDPSYGQSEF
;
A
#
# COMPACT_ATOMS: atom_id res chain seq x y z
N MET A 1 -4.13 -50.15 -53.12
CA MET A 1 -3.99 -48.78 -53.66
C MET A 1 -4.77 -47.87 -52.76
N ASN A 2 -4.11 -47.25 -51.75
CA ASN A 2 -4.77 -46.34 -50.78
C ASN A 2 -4.70 -44.91 -51.30
N LYS A 3 -5.84 -44.34 -51.67
CA LYS A 3 -6.00 -42.92 -51.99
C LYS A 3 -5.89 -42.10 -50.70
N PHE A 4 -4.77 -41.46 -50.47
CA PHE A 4 -4.65 -40.37 -49.48
C PHE A 4 -5.44 -39.17 -49.99
N LEU A 5 -6.65 -38.99 -49.47
CA LEU A 5 -7.43 -37.77 -49.64
C LEU A 5 -6.71 -36.64 -48.95
N GLY A 6 -6.03 -35.81 -49.72
CA GLY A 6 -5.40 -34.59 -49.23
C GLY A 6 -6.45 -33.64 -48.65
N LYS A 7 -6.49 -33.52 -47.34
CA LYS A 7 -7.32 -32.56 -46.62
C LYS A 7 -6.86 -31.14 -47.03
N SER A 8 -7.67 -30.42 -47.77
CA SER A 8 -7.43 -29.05 -48.20
C SER A 8 -7.17 -28.19 -46.96
N ARG A 9 -5.94 -27.78 -46.74
CA ARG A 9 -5.57 -26.78 -45.71
C ARG A 9 -6.05 -25.43 -46.20
N LYS A 10 -7.16 -24.94 -45.65
CA LYS A 10 -7.59 -23.55 -45.84
C LYS A 10 -6.58 -22.66 -45.13
N GLY A 11 -5.84 -21.83 -45.86
CA GLY A 11 -4.95 -20.83 -45.34
C GLY A 11 -5.73 -19.58 -44.90
N PHE A 12 -5.19 -18.85 -43.93
CA PHE A 12 -5.70 -17.53 -43.53
C PHE A 12 -5.43 -16.51 -44.64
N THR A 13 -6.38 -15.63 -44.87
CA THR A 13 -6.20 -14.51 -45.78
C THR A 13 -5.46 -13.36 -45.04
N LEU A 14 -4.70 -12.56 -45.79
CA LEU A 14 -3.97 -11.41 -45.24
C LEU A 14 -4.96 -10.41 -44.62
N ILE A 15 -6.13 -10.21 -45.21
CA ILE A 15 -7.15 -9.27 -44.70
C ILE A 15 -7.78 -9.75 -43.41
N GLU A 16 -8.01 -11.06 -43.23
CA GLU A 16 -8.49 -11.58 -41.94
C GLU A 16 -7.52 -11.32 -40.82
N LEU A 17 -6.20 -11.47 -41.08
CA LEU A 17 -5.19 -11.16 -40.08
C LEU A 17 -5.14 -9.65 -39.77
N MET A 18 -5.23 -8.79 -40.80
CA MET A 18 -5.20 -7.33 -40.63
C MET A 18 -6.38 -6.83 -39.78
N ILE A 19 -7.59 -7.34 -40.01
CA ILE A 19 -8.77 -6.95 -39.24
C ILE A 19 -8.62 -7.37 -37.78
N VAL A 20 -8.14 -8.56 -37.52
CA VAL A 20 -7.93 -9.09 -36.16
C VAL A 20 -6.93 -8.25 -35.37
N VAL A 21 -5.76 -7.95 -35.96
CA VAL A 21 -4.77 -7.13 -35.26
C VAL A 21 -5.23 -5.69 -35.05
N ALA A 22 -6.03 -5.12 -35.97
CA ALA A 22 -6.63 -3.82 -35.81
C ALA A 22 -7.60 -3.77 -34.61
N ILE A 23 -8.48 -4.77 -34.49
CA ILE A 23 -9.41 -4.87 -33.36
C ILE A 23 -8.67 -5.08 -32.04
N ILE A 24 -7.69 -5.98 -31.99
CA ILE A 24 -6.87 -6.21 -30.79
C ILE A 24 -6.13 -4.92 -30.40
N GLY A 25 -5.58 -4.16 -31.37
CA GLY A 25 -4.91 -2.90 -31.12
C GLY A 25 -5.82 -1.88 -30.44
N ILE A 26 -7.07 -1.73 -30.90
CA ILE A 26 -8.03 -0.82 -30.30
C ILE A 26 -8.40 -1.27 -28.87
N LEU A 27 -8.64 -2.56 -28.66
CA LEU A 27 -8.96 -3.09 -27.34
C LEU A 27 -7.79 -2.93 -26.36
N ALA A 28 -6.56 -3.23 -26.82
CA ALA A 28 -5.35 -3.08 -26.00
C ALA A 28 -5.10 -1.62 -25.59
N ALA A 29 -5.35 -0.65 -26.47
CA ALA A 29 -5.18 0.77 -26.18
C ALA A 29 -6.05 1.23 -24.97
N ILE A 30 -7.21 0.64 -24.76
CA ILE A 30 -8.09 0.94 -23.64
C ILE A 30 -7.77 0.07 -22.43
N ALA A 31 -7.43 -1.21 -22.65
CA ALA A 31 -7.26 -2.17 -21.57
C ALA A 31 -5.95 -1.97 -20.78
N ILE A 32 -4.84 -1.65 -21.44
CA ILE A 32 -3.52 -1.54 -20.80
C ILE A 32 -3.49 -0.44 -19.72
N PRO A 33 -3.89 0.83 -19.98
CA PRO A 33 -3.86 1.86 -18.95
C PRO A 33 -4.78 1.56 -17.76
N ASN A 34 -5.95 0.98 -18.02
CA ASN A 34 -6.85 0.56 -16.95
C ASN A 34 -6.24 -0.56 -16.10
N PHE A 35 -5.59 -1.53 -16.73
CA PHE A 35 -4.93 -2.64 -16.02
C PHE A 35 -3.81 -2.13 -15.09
N ILE A 36 -2.99 -1.20 -15.55
CA ILE A 36 -1.94 -0.58 -14.73
C ILE A 36 -2.56 0.10 -13.49
N ARG A 37 -3.63 0.87 -13.65
CA ARG A 37 -4.33 1.51 -12.54
C ARG A 37 -4.86 0.49 -11.52
N PHE A 38 -5.42 -0.62 -11.99
CA PHE A 38 -5.88 -1.67 -11.09
C PHE A 38 -4.74 -2.37 -10.35
N GLN A 39 -3.59 -2.57 -11.01
CA GLN A 39 -2.39 -3.08 -10.35
C GLN A 39 -1.90 -2.16 -9.23
N LEU A 40 -1.85 -0.84 -9.46
CA LEU A 40 -1.44 0.13 -8.45
C LEU A 40 -2.41 0.14 -7.26
N LYS A 41 -3.73 0.10 -7.52
CA LYS A 41 -4.73 -0.04 -6.45
C LYS A 41 -4.55 -1.33 -5.63
N ALA A 42 -4.22 -2.43 -6.28
CA ALA A 42 -3.95 -3.69 -5.60
C ALA A 42 -2.70 -3.59 -4.71
N LYS A 43 -1.64 -2.93 -5.18
CA LYS A 43 -0.45 -2.68 -4.36
C LYS A 43 -0.77 -1.80 -3.15
N THR A 44 -1.55 -0.72 -3.33
CA THR A 44 -1.98 0.18 -2.25
C THR A 44 -2.75 -0.54 -1.14
N SER A 45 -3.51 -1.58 -1.47
CA SER A 45 -4.25 -2.35 -0.47
C SER A 45 -3.35 -3.08 0.52
N GLU A 46 -2.12 -3.43 0.14
CA GLU A 46 -1.14 -4.06 1.04
C GLU A 46 -0.83 -3.15 2.24
N GLY A 47 -0.52 -1.87 2.00
CA GLY A 47 -0.23 -0.91 3.06
C GLY A 47 -1.37 -0.79 4.06
N LYS A 48 -2.61 -0.66 3.56
CA LYS A 48 -3.80 -0.55 4.40
C LYS A 48 -4.05 -1.79 5.27
N VAL A 49 -3.90 -2.98 4.69
CA VAL A 49 -4.10 -4.26 5.41
C VAL A 49 -3.04 -4.44 6.48
N ASN A 50 -1.79 -4.12 6.17
CA ASN A 50 -0.70 -4.25 7.12
C ASN A 50 -0.81 -3.23 8.27
N ILE A 51 -1.21 -1.97 8.01
CA ILE A 51 -1.51 -1.01 9.09
C ILE A 51 -2.63 -1.54 10.00
N ALA A 52 -3.69 -2.11 9.44
CA ALA A 52 -4.77 -2.69 10.24
C ALA A 52 -4.29 -3.89 11.08
N ALA A 53 -3.34 -4.67 10.57
CA ALA A 53 -2.71 -5.76 11.30
C ALA A 53 -1.78 -5.25 12.42
N ILE A 54 -0.97 -4.21 12.16
CA ILE A 54 -0.14 -3.52 13.17
C ILE A 54 -1.04 -3.00 14.30
N ARG A 55 -2.13 -2.30 13.95
CA ARG A 55 -3.12 -1.87 14.93
C ARG A 55 -3.57 -3.01 15.84
N THR A 56 -3.94 -4.15 15.25
CA THR A 56 -4.43 -5.28 16.02
C THR A 56 -3.36 -5.81 16.98
N ALA A 57 -2.11 -5.85 16.55
CA ALA A 57 -0.98 -6.26 17.37
C ALA A 57 -0.70 -5.26 18.50
N GLU A 58 -0.74 -3.96 18.23
CA GLU A 58 -0.58 -2.89 19.23
C GLU A 58 -1.68 -2.94 20.31
N GLU A 59 -2.95 -3.11 19.91
CA GLU A 59 -4.05 -3.23 20.86
C GLU A 59 -3.95 -4.50 21.73
N ALA A 60 -3.47 -5.61 21.13
CA ALA A 60 -3.21 -6.83 21.87
C ALA A 60 -2.10 -6.64 22.91
N TYR A 61 -0.99 -6.01 22.50
CA TYR A 61 0.13 -5.69 23.38
C TYR A 61 -0.29 -4.73 24.51
N PHE A 62 -1.02 -3.67 24.16
CA PHE A 62 -1.53 -2.71 25.15
C PHE A 62 -2.45 -3.37 26.17
N SER A 63 -3.28 -4.31 25.78
CA SER A 63 -4.18 -5.03 26.71
C SER A 63 -3.41 -5.87 27.75
N GLU A 64 -2.19 -6.30 27.42
CA GLU A 64 -1.35 -7.11 28.31
C GLU A 64 -0.39 -6.26 29.14
N PHE A 65 0.23 -5.24 28.53
CA PHE A 65 1.31 -4.47 29.13
C PHE A 65 0.92 -3.03 29.51
N GLY A 66 -0.22 -2.51 29.03
CA GLY A 66 -0.71 -1.17 29.34
C GLY A 66 0.06 -0.04 28.64
N THR A 67 0.83 -0.34 27.61
CA THR A 67 1.64 0.60 26.84
C THR A 67 1.72 0.18 25.38
N TYR A 68 1.84 1.15 24.47
CA TYR A 68 2.13 0.90 23.05
C TYR A 68 3.65 0.85 22.80
N VAL A 69 4.04 0.29 21.67
CA VAL A 69 5.45 0.09 21.29
C VAL A 69 5.77 0.87 20.02
N ALA A 70 6.84 1.67 20.07
CA ALA A 70 7.33 2.31 18.85
C ALA A 70 7.96 1.28 17.89
N GLY A 71 7.65 1.39 16.61
CA GLY A 71 8.26 0.61 15.54
C GLY A 71 9.08 1.51 14.62
N SER A 72 10.39 1.28 14.54
CA SER A 72 11.25 2.01 13.61
C SER A 72 10.91 1.69 12.16
N VAL A 73 11.16 2.66 11.25
CA VAL A 73 10.91 2.47 9.81
C VAL A 73 11.47 1.14 9.31
N SER A 74 10.60 0.24 8.92
CA SER A 74 10.93 -1.12 8.50
C SER A 74 10.15 -1.52 7.23
N PRO A 75 10.82 -2.04 6.20
CA PRO A 75 12.27 -2.10 6.04
C PRO A 75 12.91 -0.71 5.91
N ALA A 76 14.20 -0.58 6.22
CA ALA A 76 14.91 0.71 6.16
C ALA A 76 15.09 1.29 4.74
N THR A 77 14.94 0.46 3.73
CA THR A 77 14.95 0.88 2.32
C THR A 77 13.55 1.31 1.91
N ASN A 78 13.45 2.50 1.32
CA ASN A 78 12.17 3.01 0.84
C ASN A 78 11.44 1.99 -0.01
N GLY A 79 10.14 1.82 0.27
CA GLY A 79 9.24 1.07 -0.58
C GLY A 79 9.31 1.60 -2.02
N SER A 80 9.29 0.70 -2.97
CA SER A 80 9.48 1.04 -4.38
C SER A 80 8.48 0.27 -5.25
N THR A 81 8.57 0.48 -6.56
CA THR A 81 7.78 -0.26 -7.55
C THR A 81 7.92 -1.80 -7.43
N ALA A 82 8.99 -2.30 -6.78
CA ALA A 82 9.27 -3.72 -6.54
C ALA A 82 9.20 -4.05 -5.05
N LYS A 83 8.73 -5.26 -4.74
CA LYS A 83 8.72 -5.78 -3.36
C LYS A 83 10.13 -6.00 -2.83
N VAL A 84 10.32 -5.68 -1.56
CA VAL A 84 11.56 -5.94 -0.81
C VAL A 84 11.27 -6.87 0.38
N PRO A 85 12.25 -7.67 0.83
CA PRO A 85 12.11 -8.45 2.06
C PRO A 85 11.84 -7.52 3.25
N PHE A 86 10.87 -7.87 4.08
CA PHE A 86 10.66 -7.17 5.34
C PHE A 86 11.80 -7.50 6.32
N VAL A 87 12.42 -6.47 6.83
CA VAL A 87 13.45 -6.59 7.88
C VAL A 87 13.02 -5.65 9.01
N ASP A 88 12.66 -6.22 10.16
CA ASP A 88 12.36 -5.44 11.36
C ASP A 88 13.63 -4.75 11.86
N VAL A 89 13.62 -3.43 11.82
CA VAL A 89 14.71 -2.59 12.33
C VAL A 89 14.55 -2.35 13.83
N GLY A 90 13.35 -2.52 14.37
CA GLY A 90 13.06 -2.46 15.80
C GLY A 90 11.60 -2.14 16.12
N GLY A 91 11.02 -2.89 17.05
CA GLY A 91 9.71 -2.68 17.62
C GLY A 91 8.64 -3.65 17.15
N PHE A 92 8.55 -3.96 15.89
CA PHE A 92 7.50 -4.84 15.36
C PHE A 92 7.56 -6.27 15.91
N GLY A 93 8.76 -6.81 16.10
CA GLY A 93 8.95 -8.10 16.76
C GLY A 93 8.49 -8.13 18.22
N THR A 94 8.52 -7.00 18.91
CA THR A 94 8.03 -6.87 20.30
C THR A 94 6.52 -7.05 20.39
N ILE A 95 5.77 -6.48 19.44
CA ILE A 95 4.31 -6.64 19.34
C ILE A 95 3.90 -7.95 18.64
N GLY A 96 4.89 -8.75 18.21
CA GLY A 96 4.64 -10.01 17.52
C GLY A 96 4.08 -9.86 16.11
N TRP A 97 4.31 -8.72 15.45
CA TRP A 97 3.87 -8.49 14.08
C TRP A 97 5.00 -8.60 13.07
N SER A 98 4.71 -9.28 11.97
CA SER A 98 5.55 -9.32 10.78
C SER A 98 4.67 -9.59 9.56
N PRO A 99 4.85 -8.89 8.44
CA PRO A 99 4.11 -9.18 7.22
C PRO A 99 4.56 -10.51 6.60
N GLU A 100 3.67 -11.17 5.88
CA GLU A 100 4.02 -12.40 5.16
C GLU A 100 4.80 -12.07 3.89
N GLY A 101 6.09 -12.43 3.88
CA GLY A 101 6.96 -12.37 2.69
C GLY A 101 7.50 -10.97 2.41
N GLN A 102 7.48 -10.59 1.12
CA GLN A 102 8.01 -9.31 0.66
C GLN A 102 6.93 -8.24 0.61
N VAL A 103 7.31 -6.99 0.88
CA VAL A 103 6.42 -5.83 0.98
C VAL A 103 6.79 -4.74 -0.02
N TYR A 104 5.80 -3.94 -0.43
CA TYR A 104 6.01 -2.70 -1.19
C TYR A 104 6.22 -1.50 -0.27
N PHE A 105 5.61 -1.52 0.92
CA PHE A 105 5.56 -0.40 1.84
C PHE A 105 6.59 -0.53 2.96
N ASN A 106 7.09 0.62 3.40
CA ASN A 106 7.75 0.75 4.69
C ASN A 106 6.67 1.01 5.74
N TYR A 107 6.92 0.56 6.96
CA TYR A 107 6.00 0.74 8.09
C TYR A 107 6.74 1.42 9.23
N GLU A 108 6.04 2.28 9.94
CA GLU A 108 6.51 2.96 11.15
C GLU A 108 5.39 2.99 12.19
N VAL A 109 5.75 2.97 13.46
CA VAL A 109 4.85 3.29 14.56
C VAL A 109 5.50 4.31 15.45
N VAL A 110 4.87 5.48 15.57
CA VAL A 110 5.30 6.55 16.47
C VAL A 110 4.34 6.60 17.64
N ILE A 111 4.87 6.58 18.87
CA ILE A 111 4.07 6.60 20.10
C ILE A 111 4.19 7.95 20.80
N SER A 112 3.15 8.33 21.52
CA SER A 112 3.18 9.51 22.40
C SER A 112 4.17 9.33 23.56
N THR A 113 4.62 10.43 24.15
CA THR A 113 5.61 10.44 25.26
C THR A 113 5.22 9.55 26.44
N ASN A 114 3.93 9.41 26.69
CA ASN A 114 3.38 8.54 27.76
C ASN A 114 2.94 7.18 27.25
N ALA A 115 3.18 6.86 25.99
CA ALA A 115 2.90 5.59 25.33
C ALA A 115 1.45 5.12 25.43
N VAL A 116 0.49 6.03 25.46
CA VAL A 116 -0.97 5.76 25.49
C VAL A 116 -1.70 6.15 24.23
N ALA A 117 -0.96 6.67 23.23
CA ALA A 117 -1.44 7.00 21.89
C ALA A 117 -0.36 6.65 20.87
N TYR A 118 -0.74 6.41 19.62
CA TYR A 118 0.22 6.12 18.54
C TYR A 118 -0.31 6.49 17.18
N VAL A 119 0.61 6.63 16.24
CA VAL A 119 0.36 6.72 14.81
C VAL A 119 1.09 5.56 14.14
N ALA A 120 0.39 4.78 13.33
CA ALA A 120 0.99 3.74 12.51
C ALA A 120 0.88 4.14 11.04
N ASP A 121 2.01 4.18 10.36
CA ASP A 121 2.13 4.67 8.99
C ASP A 121 2.67 3.62 8.03
N ALA A 122 2.30 3.77 6.76
CA ALA A 122 2.88 3.02 5.65
C ALA A 122 3.13 3.95 4.46
N GLY A 123 4.35 3.96 3.94
CA GLY A 123 4.75 4.79 2.79
C GLY A 123 5.44 3.98 1.70
N ALA A 124 5.18 4.29 0.43
CA ALA A 124 5.83 3.68 -0.73
C ALA A 124 5.62 4.49 -2.01
N ASP A 125 6.65 4.56 -2.85
CA ASP A 125 6.55 5.01 -4.25
C ASP A 125 6.21 3.82 -5.14
N ILE A 126 4.91 3.51 -5.27
CA ILE A 126 4.44 2.30 -5.95
C ILE A 126 4.34 2.43 -7.46
N ASP A 127 4.32 3.64 -8.01
CA ASP A 127 4.23 3.93 -9.43
C ASP A 127 5.56 4.40 -10.04
N GLY A 128 6.55 4.74 -9.21
CA GLY A 128 7.89 5.14 -9.62
C GLY A 128 7.98 6.59 -10.08
N ASN A 129 7.05 7.43 -9.63
CA ASN A 129 7.05 8.86 -9.98
C ASN A 129 7.96 9.72 -9.08
N GLY A 130 8.54 9.12 -8.03
CA GLY A 130 9.38 9.78 -7.04
C GLY A 130 8.59 10.42 -5.89
N THR A 131 7.29 10.17 -5.81
CA THR A 131 6.42 10.65 -4.73
C THR A 131 5.84 9.45 -3.99
N ASP A 132 6.09 9.37 -2.69
CA ASP A 132 5.58 8.28 -1.87
C ASP A 132 4.08 8.46 -1.62
N GLN A 133 3.32 7.39 -1.77
CA GLN A 133 1.97 7.31 -1.21
C GLN A 133 2.09 6.92 0.26
N ALA A 134 1.49 7.70 1.15
CA ALA A 134 1.47 7.42 2.57
C ALA A 134 0.05 7.19 3.09
N TRP A 135 -0.07 6.16 3.91
CA TRP A 135 -1.29 5.79 4.63
C TRP A 135 -1.01 5.76 6.10
N GLY A 136 -1.96 6.21 6.92
CA GLY A 136 -1.78 6.24 8.36
C GLY A 136 -3.04 5.82 9.12
N TYR A 137 -2.81 5.43 10.35
CA TYR A 137 -3.82 5.14 11.36
C TYR A 137 -3.44 5.86 12.65
N VAL A 138 -4.34 6.68 13.18
CA VAL A 138 -4.14 7.44 14.40
C VAL A 138 -4.99 6.87 15.51
N HIS A 139 -4.34 6.47 16.61
CA HIS A 139 -4.99 6.10 17.85
C HIS A 139 -4.77 7.19 18.91
N PRO A 140 -5.80 7.97 19.30
CA PRO A 140 -5.64 9.06 20.25
C PRO A 140 -5.49 8.54 21.68
N ALA A 141 -4.89 9.34 22.54
CA ALA A 141 -4.91 9.09 23.98
C ALA A 141 -6.35 9.06 24.53
N PRO A 142 -6.62 8.31 25.60
CA PRO A 142 -7.94 8.26 26.22
C PRO A 142 -8.43 9.67 26.58
N GLY A 143 -9.57 10.08 26.00
CA GLY A 143 -10.12 11.43 26.17
C GLY A 143 -9.38 12.54 25.41
N GLY A 144 -8.37 12.20 24.62
CA GLY A 144 -7.61 13.13 23.79
C GLY A 144 -8.29 13.39 22.44
N THR A 145 -8.06 14.57 21.91
CA THR A 145 -8.50 14.96 20.55
C THR A 145 -7.34 15.03 19.56
N THR A 146 -6.10 14.87 20.06
CA THR A 146 -4.87 14.89 19.25
C THR A 146 -3.91 13.83 19.79
N VAL A 147 -3.09 13.27 18.91
CA VAL A 147 -2.04 12.32 19.31
C VAL A 147 -0.80 13.04 19.80
N GLY A 148 -0.53 14.25 19.26
CA GLY A 148 0.65 15.05 19.58
C GLY A 148 1.95 14.51 18.97
N GLU A 149 1.88 13.47 18.18
CA GLU A 149 3.01 12.84 17.49
C GLU A 149 2.70 12.71 16.01
N ASP A 150 3.68 13.01 15.19
CA ASP A 150 3.59 12.93 13.73
C ASP A 150 4.44 11.76 13.25
N GLY A 151 3.85 10.83 12.51
CA GLY A 151 4.60 9.82 11.78
C GLY A 151 5.29 10.43 10.56
N THR A 152 6.52 10.03 10.28
CA THR A 152 7.28 10.54 9.15
C THR A 152 7.85 9.37 8.36
N LEU A 153 7.18 8.98 7.27
CA LEU A 153 7.70 8.00 6.32
C LEU A 153 8.14 8.67 5.03
N GLY A 154 9.44 8.57 4.72
CA GLY A 154 10.00 9.20 3.54
C GLY A 154 9.94 10.72 3.58
N ALA A 155 9.39 11.35 2.54
CA ALA A 155 9.21 12.80 2.45
C ALA A 155 7.82 13.26 2.90
N ILE A 156 6.93 12.35 3.26
CA ILE A 156 5.54 12.64 3.62
C ILE A 156 5.39 12.50 5.12
N VAL A 157 5.09 13.62 5.77
CA VAL A 157 4.74 13.63 7.20
C VAL A 157 3.28 13.25 7.31
N CYS A 158 3.01 12.13 7.98
CA CYS A 158 1.66 11.75 8.33
C CYS A 158 1.20 12.51 9.58
N VAL A 159 0.85 13.77 9.38
CA VAL A 159 0.31 14.65 10.44
C VAL A 159 -1.16 14.31 10.67
N GLY A 160 -1.42 13.10 11.10
CA GLY A 160 -2.78 12.59 11.23
C GLY A 160 -3.37 12.03 9.93
N ALA A 161 -3.88 10.82 10.00
CA ALA A 161 -4.49 10.14 8.85
C ALA A 161 -5.81 10.80 8.45
N GLY A 162 -5.94 11.09 7.17
CA GLY A 162 -7.17 11.62 6.58
C GLY A 162 -7.40 13.10 6.74
N ILE A 163 -6.34 13.89 7.00
CA ILE A 163 -6.48 15.32 7.19
C ILE A 163 -6.31 16.06 5.86
N PRO A 164 -7.28 16.89 5.49
CA PRO A 164 -7.01 18.09 4.73
C PRO A 164 -6.17 19.01 5.65
N SER A 165 -5.06 19.54 5.16
CA SER A 165 -4.20 20.53 5.82
C SER A 165 -5.03 21.52 6.66
N GLY A 166 -5.24 21.22 7.95
CA GLY A 166 -6.15 22.01 8.78
C GLY A 166 -6.47 21.43 10.16
N GLY A 167 -5.91 20.28 10.53
CA GLY A 167 -5.84 19.89 11.94
C GLY A 167 -7.07 19.20 12.53
N ASN A 168 -7.82 18.43 11.75
CA ASN A 168 -8.87 17.56 12.28
C ASN A 168 -8.50 16.10 12.05
N ASP A 169 -7.85 15.48 13.03
CA ASP A 169 -7.50 14.06 12.98
C ASP A 169 -8.76 13.20 12.89
N VAL A 170 -8.79 12.31 11.93
CA VAL A 170 -9.80 11.27 11.87
C VAL A 170 -9.23 10.04 12.55
N PHE A 171 -9.64 9.83 13.80
CA PHE A 171 -9.13 8.75 14.64
C PHE A 171 -9.72 7.39 14.27
N ASN A 172 -8.95 6.34 14.57
CA ASN A 172 -9.38 4.95 14.49
C ASN A 172 -9.77 4.47 13.08
N GLN A 173 -9.24 5.10 12.04
CA GLN A 173 -9.43 4.71 10.64
C GLN A 173 -8.10 4.73 9.89
N VAL A 174 -7.93 3.80 8.96
CA VAL A 174 -6.80 3.82 8.03
C VAL A 174 -7.15 4.72 6.86
N LEU A 175 -6.48 5.86 6.77
CA LEU A 175 -6.74 6.90 5.77
C LEU A 175 -5.43 7.36 5.10
N PRO A 176 -5.50 8.02 3.94
CA PRO A 176 -4.32 8.64 3.35
C PRO A 176 -3.78 9.75 4.26
N CYS A 177 -2.46 9.87 4.36
CA CYS A 177 -1.80 10.93 5.12
C CYS A 177 -1.96 12.30 4.46
N ASP A 178 -2.08 12.33 3.14
CA ASP A 178 -2.42 13.52 2.37
C ASP A 178 -3.64 13.23 1.49
N PRO A 179 -4.67 14.08 1.49
CA PRO A 179 -5.85 13.86 0.66
C PRO A 179 -5.57 13.88 -0.85
N SER A 180 -4.46 14.48 -1.29
CA SER A 180 -4.03 14.45 -2.69
C SER A 180 -3.46 13.10 -3.12
N TYR A 181 -2.92 12.29 -2.21
CA TYR A 181 -2.29 11.00 -2.52
C TYR A 181 -3.21 9.78 -2.39
N GLY A 182 -4.46 9.96 -2.07
CA GLY A 182 -5.21 8.84 -1.50
C GLY A 182 -5.84 7.88 -2.46
N GLN A 183 -6.36 8.23 -3.60
CA GLN A 183 -7.22 7.31 -4.36
C GLN A 183 -7.24 7.50 -5.87
N SER A 184 -6.72 8.56 -6.41
CA SER A 184 -6.89 8.93 -7.82
C SER A 184 -5.63 9.33 -8.56
N GLU A 185 -4.52 9.51 -7.88
CA GLU A 185 -3.23 9.83 -8.51
C GLU A 185 -2.38 8.56 -8.64
N PHE A 186 -2.53 7.96 -9.83
CA PHE A 186 -1.67 6.93 -10.38
C PHE A 186 -1.29 7.32 -11.80
#